data_cdb080ceb82d5ec656f33f5d5d73e23c
#
_entry.id   cdb080ceb82d5ec656f33f5d5d73e23c
#
_cell.length_a   1.000
_cell.length_b   1.000
_cell.length_c   1.000
_cell.angle_alpha   90.00
_cell.angle_beta   90.00
_cell.angle_gamma   90.00
#
_symmetry.space_group_name_H-M   'P 1'
#
loop_
_entity.id
_entity.type
_entity.pdbx_description
1 polymer ?
#
loop_
_entity_poly.entity_id
_entity_poly.type
_entity_poly.pdbx_seq_one_letter_code
_entity_poly.pdbx_strand_id
1 'polypeptide(L)'
;KKMDDNTIHIQDGKYTTCDQTDHPHFYLAMTKAKVIPGKKVVTGPAYLVLEDVPIYFPLLPEGFFPLSSGPKSGLLMPTFGEESTKGFYIRDLGYYFTLGEHMDLAIRGGIYTLGSWEASAMSRYMKRYKYNGTLNFNYSNVRVGDKGEPDFLQQNNFQLYWQHTQDP
;
A
#
# COMPACT_ATOMS: atom_id res chain seq x y z
N LYS A 1 -20.86 12.98 -16.37
CA LYS A 1 -21.02 13.58 -17.72
C LYS A 1 -19.88 13.10 -18.61
N LYS A 2 -20.20 12.59 -19.79
CA LYS A 2 -19.21 12.21 -20.82
C LYS A 2 -18.87 13.46 -21.63
N MET A 3 -17.58 13.70 -21.87
CA MET A 3 -17.06 14.83 -22.65
C MET A 3 -16.63 14.35 -24.04
N ASP A 4 -16.44 15.29 -24.98
CA ASP A 4 -16.06 15.01 -26.38
C ASP A 4 -14.68 14.35 -26.53
N ASP A 5 -13.80 14.50 -25.52
CA ASP A 5 -12.49 13.85 -25.43
C ASP A 5 -12.53 12.41 -24.89
N ASN A 6 -13.71 11.77 -24.87
CA ASN A 6 -13.98 10.44 -24.32
C ASN A 6 -13.67 10.31 -22.82
N THR A 7 -13.57 11.41 -22.09
CA THR A 7 -13.42 11.37 -20.64
C THR A 7 -14.78 11.36 -19.93
N ILE A 8 -14.86 10.69 -18.78
CA ILE A 8 -16.06 10.63 -17.96
C ILE A 8 -15.79 11.39 -16.66
N HIS A 9 -16.57 12.43 -16.42
CA HIS A 9 -16.55 13.16 -15.16
C HIS A 9 -17.66 12.63 -14.24
N ILE A 10 -17.26 12.21 -13.05
CA ILE A 10 -18.14 11.70 -11.99
C ILE A 10 -18.09 12.71 -10.84
N GLN A 11 -19.24 13.02 -10.29
CA GLN A 11 -19.39 13.80 -9.07
C GLN A 11 -20.08 12.92 -8.03
N ASP A 12 -19.64 12.99 -6.78
CA ASP A 12 -20.15 12.22 -5.66
C ASP A 12 -20.20 10.71 -5.96
N GLY A 13 -19.09 10.20 -6.49
CA GLY A 13 -18.94 8.80 -6.88
C GLY A 13 -18.62 7.87 -5.72
N LYS A 14 -19.13 6.64 -5.79
CA LYS A 14 -18.74 5.54 -4.91
C LYS A 14 -18.05 4.47 -5.75
N TYR A 15 -16.93 3.98 -5.28
CA TYR A 15 -16.22 2.84 -5.88
C TYR A 15 -16.10 1.72 -4.87
N THR A 16 -16.61 0.56 -5.21
CA THR A 16 -16.51 -0.64 -4.39
C THR A 16 -16.19 -1.86 -5.23
N THR A 17 -15.56 -2.84 -4.62
CA THR A 17 -15.39 -4.20 -5.13
C THR A 17 -16.22 -5.21 -4.34
N CYS A 18 -17.14 -4.72 -3.49
CA CYS A 18 -18.08 -5.55 -2.76
C CYS A 18 -19.15 -6.12 -3.69
N ASP A 19 -19.53 -7.37 -3.49
CA ASP A 19 -20.58 -8.05 -4.27
C ASP A 19 -21.99 -7.50 -3.99
N GLN A 20 -22.18 -6.84 -2.84
CA GLN A 20 -23.43 -6.17 -2.49
C GLN A 20 -23.44 -4.75 -3.06
N THR A 21 -24.24 -4.55 -4.11
CA THR A 21 -24.33 -3.26 -4.79
C THR A 21 -25.22 -2.25 -4.08
N ASP A 22 -26.26 -2.72 -3.37
CA ASP A 22 -27.24 -1.84 -2.72
C ASP A 22 -26.71 -1.25 -1.42
N HIS A 23 -25.99 -2.07 -0.63
CA HIS A 23 -25.37 -1.66 0.62
C HIS A 23 -23.98 -2.28 0.75
N PRO A 24 -22.97 -1.72 0.07
CA PRO A 24 -21.62 -2.27 0.13
C PRO A 24 -21.00 -2.06 1.52
N HIS A 25 -20.43 -3.12 2.11
CA HIS A 25 -19.76 -3.08 3.41
C HIS A 25 -18.57 -2.10 3.43
N PHE A 26 -17.97 -1.86 2.26
CA PHE A 26 -16.92 -0.87 2.12
C PHE A 26 -16.96 -0.21 0.74
N TYR A 27 -16.66 1.05 0.70
CA TYR A 27 -16.51 1.79 -0.55
C TYR A 27 -15.58 3.00 -0.40
N LEU A 28 -14.97 3.39 -1.49
CA LEU A 28 -14.24 4.64 -1.60
C LEU A 28 -15.23 5.73 -2.06
N ALA A 29 -15.51 6.68 -1.19
CA ALA A 29 -16.28 7.86 -1.54
C ALA A 29 -15.36 8.93 -2.13
N MET A 30 -15.73 9.50 -3.26
CA MET A 30 -14.96 10.53 -3.94
C MET A 30 -15.86 11.70 -4.36
N THR A 31 -15.43 12.91 -4.06
CA THR A 31 -16.20 14.12 -4.39
C THR A 31 -16.24 14.39 -5.89
N LYS A 32 -15.12 14.18 -6.56
CA LYS A 32 -14.99 14.33 -8.02
C LYS A 32 -14.04 13.28 -8.55
N ALA A 33 -14.34 12.73 -9.73
CA ALA A 33 -13.41 11.84 -10.42
C ALA A 33 -13.45 12.12 -11.93
N LYS A 34 -12.27 12.04 -12.54
CA LYS A 34 -12.08 12.06 -13.99
C LYS A 34 -11.57 10.69 -14.43
N VAL A 35 -12.42 9.97 -15.14
CA VAL A 35 -12.07 8.67 -15.73
C VAL A 35 -11.59 8.88 -17.15
N ILE A 36 -10.39 8.44 -17.44
CA ILE A 36 -9.82 8.35 -18.79
C ILE A 36 -9.79 6.87 -19.15
N PRO A 37 -10.73 6.38 -19.96
CA PRO A 37 -10.85 4.95 -20.25
C PRO A 37 -9.56 4.37 -20.80
N GLY A 38 -9.17 3.19 -20.28
CA GLY A 38 -7.94 2.49 -20.67
C GLY A 38 -6.63 3.12 -20.16
N LYS A 39 -6.69 4.28 -19.48
CA LYS A 39 -5.50 4.96 -18.96
C LYS A 39 -5.51 5.08 -17.44
N LYS A 40 -6.40 5.90 -16.90
CA LYS A 40 -6.38 6.23 -15.46
C LYS A 40 -7.70 6.81 -14.97
N VAL A 41 -7.92 6.71 -13.67
CA VAL A 41 -8.90 7.50 -12.92
C VAL A 41 -8.12 8.46 -12.04
N VAL A 42 -8.45 9.74 -12.11
CA VAL A 42 -7.94 10.77 -11.20
C VAL A 42 -9.11 11.21 -10.34
N THR A 43 -8.97 11.11 -9.03
CA THR A 43 -9.99 11.55 -8.09
C THR A 43 -9.51 12.77 -7.33
N GLY A 44 -10.43 13.67 -6.99
CA GLY A 44 -10.23 14.64 -5.92
C GLY A 44 -10.21 13.94 -4.56
N PRO A 45 -10.39 14.70 -3.47
CA PRO A 45 -10.39 14.12 -2.13
C PRO A 45 -11.31 12.92 -2.03
N ALA A 46 -10.74 11.79 -1.59
CA ALA A 46 -11.43 10.53 -1.44
C ALA A 46 -11.20 9.99 -0.02
N TYR A 47 -12.22 9.35 0.53
CA TYR A 47 -12.16 8.70 1.84
C TYR A 47 -12.81 7.33 1.79
N LEU A 48 -12.31 6.43 2.64
CA LEU A 48 -12.85 5.10 2.79
C LEU A 48 -14.07 5.14 3.72
N VAL A 49 -15.12 4.43 3.35
CA VAL A 49 -16.28 4.17 4.22
C VAL A 49 -16.33 2.67 4.48
N LEU A 50 -16.39 2.29 5.76
CA LEU A 50 -16.56 0.91 6.23
C LEU A 50 -17.81 0.85 7.08
N GLU A 51 -18.78 -0.02 6.71
CA GLU A 51 -20.04 -0.17 7.43
C GLU A 51 -20.68 1.20 7.77
N ASP A 52 -20.77 2.07 6.76
CA ASP A 52 -21.28 3.46 6.85
C ASP A 52 -20.48 4.41 7.74
N VAL A 53 -19.34 3.97 8.29
CA VAL A 53 -18.44 4.83 9.06
C VAL A 53 -17.38 5.43 8.14
N PRO A 54 -17.34 6.76 7.95
CA PRO A 54 -16.32 7.39 7.13
C PRO A 54 -14.98 7.41 7.85
N ILE A 55 -13.97 6.85 7.20
CA ILE A 55 -12.58 6.88 7.65
C ILE A 55 -11.83 7.89 6.79
N TYR A 56 -11.53 9.04 7.37
CA TYR A 56 -10.77 10.07 6.69
C TYR A 56 -9.29 9.72 6.73
N PHE A 57 -8.76 9.30 5.61
CA PHE A 57 -7.33 9.12 5.43
C PHE A 57 -6.71 10.46 5.02
N PRO A 58 -5.90 11.10 5.87
CA PRO A 58 -5.25 12.37 5.52
C PRO A 58 -4.21 12.24 4.40
N LEU A 59 -3.92 11.02 3.96
CA LEU A 59 -2.89 10.69 2.97
C LEU A 59 -3.39 10.64 1.52
N LEU A 60 -4.70 10.79 1.25
CA LEU A 60 -5.24 10.75 -0.11
C LEU A 60 -6.02 12.02 -0.46
N PRO A 61 -5.36 13.21 -0.47
CA PRO A 61 -6.01 14.44 -0.92
C PRO A 61 -6.44 14.34 -2.39
N GLU A 62 -5.71 13.55 -3.18
CA GLU A 62 -6.04 13.22 -4.56
C GLU A 62 -5.68 11.75 -4.83
N GLY A 63 -6.60 11.00 -5.39
CA GLY A 63 -6.41 9.59 -5.75
C GLY A 63 -6.03 9.45 -7.22
N PHE A 64 -5.09 8.56 -7.50
CA PHE A 64 -4.70 8.19 -8.86
C PHE A 64 -4.77 6.67 -9.00
N PHE A 65 -5.73 6.20 -9.80
CA PHE A 65 -5.93 4.77 -10.03
C PHE A 65 -5.68 4.46 -11.51
N PRO A 66 -4.61 3.73 -11.83
CA PRO A 66 -4.33 3.32 -13.20
C PRO A 66 -5.29 2.22 -13.66
N LEU A 67 -5.92 2.37 -14.83
CA LEU A 67 -6.84 1.40 -15.45
C LEU A 67 -6.17 0.52 -16.51
N SER A 68 -4.91 0.80 -16.88
CA SER A 68 -4.24 0.03 -17.94
C SER A 68 -3.59 -1.23 -17.37
N SER A 69 -3.57 -2.30 -18.17
CA SER A 69 -2.90 -3.56 -17.85
C SER A 69 -1.37 -3.39 -17.87
N GLY A 70 -0.69 -4.02 -16.90
CA GLY A 70 0.76 -4.03 -16.76
C GLY A 70 1.22 -3.64 -15.34
N PRO A 71 2.45 -3.96 -14.96
CA PRO A 71 2.98 -3.59 -13.65
C PRO A 71 3.08 -2.06 -13.55
N LYS A 72 2.57 -1.51 -12.44
CA LYS A 72 2.53 -0.07 -12.19
C LYS A 72 2.93 0.24 -10.79
N SER A 73 3.57 1.40 -10.66
CA SER A 73 3.83 1.98 -9.35
C SER A 73 2.53 2.38 -8.67
N GLY A 74 2.46 2.17 -7.36
CA GLY A 74 1.26 2.48 -6.59
C GLY A 74 1.43 2.29 -5.10
N LEU A 75 0.46 2.83 -4.35
CA LEU A 75 0.37 2.70 -2.91
C LEU A 75 0.04 1.26 -2.53
N LEU A 76 0.75 0.72 -1.56
CA LEU A 76 0.45 -0.54 -0.91
C LEU A 76 -0.45 -0.27 0.30
N MET A 77 -1.62 -0.90 0.31
CA MET A 77 -2.59 -0.70 1.38
C MET A 77 -2.10 -1.32 2.67
N PRO A 78 -2.24 -0.62 3.81
CA PRO A 78 -1.85 -1.14 5.10
C PRO A 78 -2.78 -2.24 5.59
N THR A 79 -2.26 -3.08 6.46
CA THR A 79 -3.02 -4.00 7.30
C THR A 79 -3.12 -3.44 8.72
N PHE A 80 -4.28 -3.66 9.34
CA PHE A 80 -4.57 -3.19 10.69
C PHE A 80 -4.85 -4.40 11.57
N GLY A 81 -4.46 -4.32 12.82
CA GLY A 81 -4.74 -5.38 13.78
C GLY A 81 -4.20 -5.07 15.15
N GLU A 82 -4.27 -6.06 16.03
CA GLU A 82 -3.78 -6.01 17.38
C GLU A 82 -2.86 -7.21 17.66
N GLU A 83 -1.76 -6.95 18.33
CA GLU A 83 -0.80 -7.95 18.80
C GLU A 83 -0.61 -7.76 20.31
N SER A 84 -0.78 -8.81 21.10
CA SER A 84 -0.79 -8.76 22.55
C SER A 84 0.48 -8.15 23.18
N THR A 85 1.63 -8.28 22.49
CA THR A 85 2.93 -7.79 22.98
C THR A 85 3.33 -6.42 22.45
N LYS A 86 2.70 -5.94 21.36
CA LYS A 86 3.06 -4.68 20.68
C LYS A 86 1.88 -3.71 20.56
N GLY A 87 0.67 -4.13 20.96
CA GLY A 87 -0.55 -3.34 20.86
C GLY A 87 -1.14 -3.29 19.46
N PHE A 88 -1.92 -2.27 19.18
CA PHE A 88 -2.48 -2.04 17.84
C PHE A 88 -1.38 -1.69 16.86
N TYR A 89 -1.56 -2.13 15.62
CA TYR A 89 -0.61 -1.86 14.56
C TYR A 89 -1.26 -1.41 13.26
N ILE A 90 -0.49 -0.64 12.53
CA ILE A 90 -0.65 -0.36 11.11
C ILE A 90 0.64 -0.82 10.46
N ARG A 91 0.59 -1.85 9.62
CA ARG A 91 1.77 -2.39 8.92
C ARG A 91 1.51 -2.55 7.43
N ASP A 92 2.58 -2.83 6.68
CA ASP A 92 2.57 -2.98 5.22
C ASP A 92 2.17 -1.71 4.45
N LEU A 93 2.01 -0.56 5.12
CA LEU A 93 1.86 0.71 4.42
C LEU A 93 3.13 0.98 3.63
N GLY A 94 2.99 1.20 2.35
CA GLY A 94 4.17 1.37 1.52
C GLY A 94 3.87 1.86 0.12
N TYR A 95 4.91 1.81 -0.69
CA TYR A 95 4.81 2.15 -2.09
C TYR A 95 5.57 1.15 -2.95
N TYR A 96 4.93 0.74 -4.04
CA TYR A 96 5.50 -0.13 -5.04
C TYR A 96 5.96 0.71 -6.25
N PHE A 97 7.22 0.60 -6.61
CA PHE A 97 7.84 1.25 -7.75
C PHE A 97 8.11 0.24 -8.85
N THR A 98 7.66 0.54 -10.06
CA THR A 98 8.16 -0.15 -11.26
C THR A 98 9.34 0.64 -11.81
N LEU A 99 10.51 0.02 -11.82
CA LEU A 99 11.77 0.62 -12.28
C LEU A 99 12.10 0.09 -13.68
N GLY A 100 11.31 0.54 -14.66
CA GLY A 100 11.41 0.05 -16.04
C GLY A 100 10.77 -1.32 -16.25
N GLU A 101 11.24 -2.08 -17.23
CA GLU A 101 10.65 -3.36 -17.65
C GLU A 101 11.24 -4.58 -16.90
N HIS A 102 12.33 -4.38 -16.17
CA HIS A 102 13.15 -5.48 -15.65
C HIS A 102 13.35 -5.47 -14.14
N MET A 103 12.85 -4.45 -13.45
CA MET A 103 13.08 -4.28 -12.03
C MET A 103 11.85 -3.67 -11.33
N ASP A 104 11.61 -4.11 -10.11
CA ASP A 104 10.63 -3.51 -9.21
C ASP A 104 11.24 -3.25 -7.81
N LEU A 105 10.62 -2.38 -7.06
CA LEU A 105 10.98 -2.07 -5.68
C LEU A 105 9.70 -1.82 -4.87
N ALA A 106 9.52 -2.57 -3.82
CA ALA A 106 8.47 -2.34 -2.83
C ALA A 106 9.11 -1.89 -1.52
N ILE A 107 8.71 -0.72 -1.02
CA ILE A 107 9.10 -0.22 0.29
C ILE A 107 7.86 -0.27 1.17
N ARG A 108 7.97 -0.84 2.37
CA ARG A 108 6.89 -0.96 3.35
C ARG A 108 7.36 -0.54 4.73
N GLY A 109 6.44 -0.04 5.52
CA GLY A 109 6.69 0.26 6.93
C GLY A 109 5.51 -0.16 7.80
N GLY A 110 5.78 -0.29 9.09
CA GLY A 110 4.79 -0.59 10.11
C GLY A 110 5.13 0.10 11.41
N ILE A 111 4.09 0.49 12.13
CA ILE A 111 4.17 1.10 13.46
C ILE A 111 3.20 0.40 14.41
N TYR A 112 3.59 0.35 15.66
CA TYR A 112 2.84 -0.29 16.75
C TYR A 112 2.66 0.70 17.90
N THR A 113 1.53 0.65 18.58
CA THR A 113 1.19 1.62 19.63
C THR A 113 2.14 1.59 20.82
N LEU A 114 2.76 0.44 21.13
CA LEU A 114 3.78 0.31 22.19
C LEU A 114 5.19 0.73 21.73
N GLY A 115 5.30 1.44 20.60
CA GLY A 115 6.53 2.06 20.14
C GLY A 115 7.46 1.18 19.33
N SER A 116 7.05 -0.03 18.98
CA SER A 116 7.75 -0.85 17.97
C SER A 116 7.50 -0.28 16.58
N TRP A 117 8.45 -0.49 15.66
CA TRP A 117 8.29 -0.14 14.26
C TRP A 117 9.14 -1.04 13.37
N GLU A 118 8.75 -1.15 12.12
CA GLU A 118 9.44 -1.95 11.12
C GLU A 118 9.49 -1.24 9.77
N ALA A 119 10.52 -1.54 9.00
CA ALA A 119 10.70 -1.08 7.64
C ALA A 119 11.26 -2.20 6.78
N SER A 120 10.73 -2.37 5.58
CA SER A 120 11.21 -3.36 4.64
C SER A 120 11.33 -2.79 3.23
N ALA A 121 12.31 -3.30 2.49
CA ALA A 121 12.48 -3.00 1.08
C ALA A 121 12.72 -4.31 0.34
N MET A 122 11.93 -4.57 -0.68
CA MET A 122 12.02 -5.73 -1.53
C MET A 122 12.18 -5.30 -2.97
N SER A 123 13.25 -5.72 -3.61
CA SER A 123 13.49 -5.48 -5.02
C SER A 123 13.61 -6.80 -5.77
N ARG A 124 12.95 -6.90 -6.90
CA ARG A 124 13.09 -8.02 -7.83
C ARG A 124 13.58 -7.49 -9.16
N TYR A 125 14.50 -8.20 -9.76
CA TYR A 125 14.99 -7.88 -11.07
C TYR A 125 15.09 -9.14 -11.94
N MET A 126 14.69 -9.01 -13.21
CA MET A 126 14.69 -10.14 -14.13
C MET A 126 14.94 -9.65 -15.56
N LYS A 127 15.88 -10.31 -16.23
CA LYS A 127 16.07 -10.19 -17.67
C LYS A 127 16.03 -11.58 -18.28
N ARG A 128 14.99 -11.83 -19.09
CA ARG A 128 14.80 -13.15 -19.75
C ARG A 128 16.07 -13.64 -20.42
N TYR A 129 16.40 -14.91 -20.22
CA TYR A 129 17.56 -15.60 -20.77
C TYR A 129 18.92 -14.99 -20.37
N LYS A 130 19.00 -14.30 -19.26
CA LYS A 130 20.26 -13.73 -18.77
C LYS A 130 20.41 -13.88 -17.26
N TYR A 131 19.51 -13.28 -16.48
CA TYR A 131 19.61 -13.31 -15.03
C TYR A 131 18.27 -12.97 -14.37
N ASN A 132 18.10 -13.42 -13.14
CA ASN A 132 17.06 -13.00 -12.23
C ASN A 132 17.59 -12.90 -10.80
N GLY A 133 16.95 -12.12 -9.99
CA GLY A 133 17.34 -12.03 -8.60
C GLY A 133 16.34 -11.27 -7.75
N THR A 134 16.51 -11.43 -6.44
CA THR A 134 15.71 -10.78 -5.41
C THR A 134 16.62 -10.26 -4.32
N LEU A 135 16.38 -9.03 -3.89
CA LEU A 135 17.02 -8.37 -2.76
C LEU A 135 15.94 -8.03 -1.75
N ASN A 136 16.07 -8.55 -0.53
CA ASN A 136 15.19 -8.26 0.60
C ASN A 136 16.00 -7.62 1.72
N PHE A 137 15.51 -6.49 2.19
CA PHE A 137 16.02 -5.78 3.35
C PHE A 137 14.89 -5.63 4.36
N ASN A 138 15.12 -6.05 5.61
CA ASN A 138 14.19 -5.86 6.70
C ASN A 138 14.94 -5.26 7.89
N TYR A 139 14.31 -4.28 8.51
CA TYR A 139 14.75 -3.70 9.76
C TYR A 139 13.57 -3.56 10.68
N SER A 140 13.74 -3.96 11.95
CA SER A 140 12.72 -3.79 12.98
C SER A 140 13.33 -3.35 14.31
N ASN A 141 12.65 -2.42 14.97
CA ASN A 141 12.87 -2.06 16.35
C ASN A 141 11.68 -2.57 17.16
N VAL A 142 11.92 -3.62 17.93
CA VAL A 142 10.90 -4.24 18.77
C VAL A 142 11.05 -3.73 20.18
N ARG A 143 9.95 -3.26 20.76
CA ARG A 143 9.85 -2.84 22.17
C ARG A 143 8.75 -3.63 22.82
N VAL A 144 9.04 -4.17 24.00
CA VAL A 144 8.10 -4.92 24.85
C VAL A 144 8.21 -4.39 26.26
N GLY A 145 7.07 -4.17 26.90
CA GLY A 145 6.99 -3.53 28.23
C GLY A 145 7.10 -2.02 28.20
N ASP A 146 6.85 -1.39 29.33
CA ASP A 146 6.92 0.05 29.51
C ASP A 146 8.32 0.52 29.90
N LYS A 147 8.72 1.69 29.39
CA LYS A 147 10.01 2.28 29.76
C LYS A 147 10.07 2.57 31.27
N GLY A 148 10.99 1.93 31.91
CA GLY A 148 11.20 2.09 33.36
C GLY A 148 10.79 0.87 34.19
N GLU A 149 10.15 -0.12 33.59
CA GLU A 149 9.85 -1.39 34.22
C GLU A 149 10.98 -2.42 34.02
N PRO A 150 11.15 -3.38 34.97
CA PRO A 150 12.23 -4.38 34.89
C PRO A 150 12.13 -5.32 33.68
N ASP A 151 10.97 -5.45 33.07
CA ASP A 151 10.66 -6.28 31.92
C ASP A 151 10.74 -5.53 30.57
N PHE A 152 11.19 -4.26 30.58
CA PHE A 152 11.40 -3.51 29.36
C PHE A 152 12.50 -4.11 28.51
N LEU A 153 12.14 -4.55 27.31
CA LEU A 153 13.07 -5.07 26.30
C LEU A 153 13.00 -4.23 25.04
N GLN A 154 14.16 -3.86 24.54
CA GLN A 154 14.29 -3.21 23.24
C GLN A 154 15.31 -3.98 22.39
N GLN A 155 14.88 -4.42 21.21
CA GLN A 155 15.72 -5.17 20.29
C GLN A 155 15.64 -4.57 18.89
N ASN A 156 16.82 -4.41 18.28
CA ASN A 156 16.94 -4.03 16.88
C ASN A 156 17.33 -5.27 16.07
N ASN A 157 16.53 -5.58 15.07
CA ASN A 157 16.79 -6.69 14.16
C ASN A 157 17.05 -6.14 12.77
N PHE A 158 18.03 -6.71 12.12
CA PHE A 158 18.42 -6.38 10.77
C PHE A 158 18.59 -7.67 9.98
N GLN A 159 18.01 -7.72 8.79
CA GLN A 159 18.14 -8.85 7.88
C GLN A 159 18.35 -8.35 6.46
N LEU A 160 19.37 -8.86 5.80
CA LEU A 160 19.63 -8.68 4.38
C LEU A 160 19.68 -10.04 3.70
N TYR A 161 18.87 -10.23 2.69
CA TYR A 161 18.85 -11.43 1.86
C TYR A 161 19.00 -11.04 0.40
N TRP A 162 19.98 -11.62 -0.28
CA TRP A 162 20.17 -11.43 -1.71
C TRP A 162 20.36 -12.77 -2.41
N GLN A 163 19.56 -12.99 -3.42
CA GLN A 163 19.64 -14.15 -4.31
C GLN A 163 19.83 -13.65 -5.74
N HIS A 164 20.78 -14.22 -6.44
CA HIS A 164 21.04 -13.95 -7.85
C HIS A 164 21.23 -15.27 -8.59
N THR A 165 20.56 -15.42 -9.72
CA THR A 165 20.69 -16.56 -10.61
C THR A 165 20.97 -16.06 -12.01
N GLN A 166 22.02 -16.61 -12.61
CA GLN A 166 22.38 -16.34 -13.99
C GLN A 166 21.97 -17.54 -14.83
N ASP A 167 21.23 -17.28 -15.90
CA ASP A 167 20.88 -18.32 -16.86
C ASP A 167 22.12 -18.63 -17.72
N PRO A 168 22.42 -19.91 -17.99
CA PRO A 168 23.58 -20.33 -18.78
C PRO A 168 23.49 -19.92 -20.25
#